data_38a739f3a7965d24418a543e807c8b27
#
_entry.id   38a739f3a7965d24418a543e807c8b27
#
_cell.length_a   1.000
_cell.length_b   1.000
_cell.length_c   1.000
_cell.angle_alpha   90.00
_cell.angle_beta   90.00
_cell.angle_gamma   90.00
#
_symmetry.space_group_name_H-M   'P 1'
#
loop_
_entity.id
_entity.type
_entity.pdbx_description
1 polymer ?
#
loop_
_entity_poly.entity_id
_entity_poly.type
_entity_poly.pdbx_seq_one_letter_code
_entity_poly.pdbx_strand_id
1 'polypeptide(L)'
;AISIGIIGFILIEGYNFLFSFYMTIITLGTVGFSEVNPLSPEGKIFTIFLIVLGLVIFGFFITQISRYFLDGEFIRYFKIYKMQKEISQLKDHTIICGFGRNGREAARVLKQTNNQVVIIETEQSKLHTEAADPVYYFLEADATRDETLLSAGIMQASAIISTLPDDALNVFVCLTAKELNPNIKIISRATHVSSIKKLKNAGAKNVIMPDKIGGAHMAMLVNNPDIEEFIDIMSTSTGDSFLIQEITSQKNVIVGEVDTWKKTGATVIGIKSGEDKYILNPGPEASIKVGDGVIIMGSKQQINNSLILFKN
;
A
#
# COMPACT_ATOMS: atom_id res chain seq x y z
N ALA A 1 26.28 30.16 -26.15
CA ALA A 1 25.75 31.38 -26.74
C ALA A 1 26.44 32.65 -26.21
N ILE A 2 26.43 32.89 -24.89
CA ILE A 2 27.00 34.12 -24.29
C ILE A 2 28.49 34.30 -24.66
N SER A 3 29.32 33.27 -24.48
CA SER A 3 30.74 33.34 -24.81
C SER A 3 30.98 33.60 -26.31
N ILE A 4 30.16 32.99 -27.19
CA ILE A 4 30.23 33.20 -28.64
C ILE A 4 29.90 34.66 -28.97
N GLY A 5 28.86 35.23 -28.36
CA GLY A 5 28.48 36.63 -28.59
C GLY A 5 29.55 37.60 -28.15
N ILE A 6 30.15 37.43 -26.96
CA ILE A 6 31.20 38.28 -26.45
C ILE A 6 32.42 38.24 -27.38
N ILE A 7 32.93 37.04 -27.71
CA ILE A 7 34.11 36.88 -28.58
C ILE A 7 33.83 37.44 -29.97
N GLY A 8 32.64 37.20 -30.53
CA GLY A 8 32.26 37.71 -31.84
C GLY A 8 32.27 39.24 -31.91
N PHE A 9 31.66 39.92 -30.95
CA PHE A 9 31.67 41.40 -30.93
C PHE A 9 33.06 41.99 -30.68
N ILE A 10 33.93 41.31 -29.90
CA ILE A 10 35.33 41.73 -29.75
C ILE A 10 36.08 41.62 -31.09
N LEU A 11 35.95 40.51 -31.79
CA LEU A 11 36.71 40.23 -33.00
C LEU A 11 36.19 40.97 -34.23
N ILE A 12 34.86 41.15 -34.34
CA ILE A 12 34.26 41.76 -35.55
C ILE A 12 34.17 43.27 -35.42
N GLU A 13 33.72 43.77 -34.25
CA GLU A 13 33.47 45.19 -34.03
C GLU A 13 34.58 45.89 -33.25
N GLY A 14 35.58 45.13 -32.73
CA GLY A 14 36.66 45.72 -31.93
C GLY A 14 36.16 46.27 -30.56
N TYR A 15 35.00 45.84 -30.10
CA TYR A 15 34.45 46.32 -28.83
C TYR A 15 35.28 45.83 -27.65
N ASN A 16 35.32 46.64 -26.60
CA ASN A 16 35.90 46.18 -25.35
C ASN A 16 34.97 45.11 -24.68
N PHE A 17 35.50 44.39 -23.69
CA PHE A 17 34.79 43.32 -23.03
C PHE A 17 33.40 43.76 -22.47
N LEU A 18 33.31 44.96 -21.88
CA LEU A 18 32.07 45.43 -21.29
C LEU A 18 30.99 45.70 -22.34
N PHE A 19 31.34 46.34 -23.43
CA PHE A 19 30.42 46.60 -24.53
C PHE A 19 30.00 45.33 -25.25
N SER A 20 30.92 44.37 -25.45
CA SER A 20 30.63 43.09 -26.06
C SER A 20 29.70 42.24 -25.17
N PHE A 21 29.94 42.26 -23.87
CA PHE A 21 29.07 41.58 -22.90
C PHE A 21 27.67 42.22 -22.89
N TYR A 22 27.58 43.52 -22.79
CA TYR A 22 26.32 44.27 -22.84
C TYR A 22 25.51 44.00 -24.10
N MET A 23 26.13 44.14 -25.28
CA MET A 23 25.48 43.83 -26.57
C MET A 23 25.00 42.38 -26.64
N THR A 24 25.80 41.44 -26.15
CA THR A 24 25.43 40.02 -26.12
C THR A 24 24.20 39.79 -25.24
N ILE A 25 24.17 40.39 -24.05
CA ILE A 25 23.06 40.20 -23.10
C ILE A 25 21.78 40.84 -23.63
N ILE A 26 21.82 42.07 -24.18
CA ILE A 26 20.60 42.73 -24.70
C ILE A 26 20.05 42.02 -25.94
N THR A 27 20.93 41.36 -26.72
CA THR A 27 20.56 40.60 -27.92
C THR A 27 19.96 39.25 -27.55
N LEU A 28 20.66 38.45 -26.74
CA LEU A 28 20.19 37.11 -26.33
C LEU A 28 19.03 37.19 -25.33
N GLY A 29 18.99 38.24 -24.49
CA GLY A 29 17.90 38.49 -23.54
C GLY A 29 16.64 39.05 -24.21
N THR A 30 16.62 39.23 -25.53
CA THR A 30 15.49 39.78 -26.30
C THR A 30 15.04 41.17 -25.82
N VAL A 31 15.93 41.93 -25.18
CA VAL A 31 15.64 43.25 -24.67
C VAL A 31 15.62 44.28 -25.80
N GLY A 32 16.59 44.17 -26.76
CA GLY A 32 16.63 44.94 -28.02
C GLY A 32 16.69 46.47 -27.84
N PHE A 33 17.47 46.95 -26.86
CA PHE A 33 17.46 48.35 -26.47
C PHE A 33 17.97 49.30 -27.62
N SER A 34 19.22 49.19 -28.01
CA SER A 34 19.82 49.86 -29.14
C SER A 34 21.26 49.38 -29.32
N GLU A 35 21.82 49.62 -30.50
CA GLU A 35 23.24 49.40 -30.75
C GLU A 35 24.09 50.37 -29.92
N VAL A 36 25.16 49.87 -29.28
CA VAL A 36 26.08 50.72 -28.49
C VAL A 36 26.81 51.71 -29.43
N ASN A 37 27.23 51.22 -30.58
CA ASN A 37 27.73 52.00 -31.73
C ASN A 37 27.13 51.38 -33.01
N PRO A 38 27.05 52.16 -34.13
CA PRO A 38 26.55 51.59 -35.39
C PRO A 38 27.37 50.35 -35.78
N LEU A 39 26.70 49.21 -35.98
CA LEU A 39 27.35 47.98 -36.39
C LEU A 39 27.83 48.03 -37.86
N SER A 40 28.97 47.41 -38.10
CA SER A 40 29.44 47.12 -39.45
C SER A 40 28.49 46.14 -40.17
N PRO A 41 28.56 46.04 -41.53
CA PRO A 41 27.80 45.04 -42.25
C PRO A 41 28.05 43.61 -41.72
N GLU A 42 29.27 43.25 -41.36
CA GLU A 42 29.69 41.97 -40.79
C GLU A 42 29.11 41.78 -39.39
N GLY A 43 29.13 42.83 -38.56
CA GLY A 43 28.53 42.81 -37.24
C GLY A 43 27.02 42.63 -37.26
N LYS A 44 26.33 43.21 -38.24
CA LYS A 44 24.88 42.98 -38.44
C LYS A 44 24.57 41.53 -38.80
N ILE A 45 25.34 40.93 -39.70
CA ILE A 45 25.19 39.51 -40.05
C ILE A 45 25.45 38.63 -38.85
N PHE A 46 26.50 38.90 -38.05
CA PHE A 46 26.80 38.19 -36.84
C PHE A 46 25.67 38.32 -35.78
N THR A 47 25.11 39.51 -35.64
CA THR A 47 24.00 39.76 -34.70
C THR A 47 22.76 38.99 -35.12
N ILE A 48 22.42 38.93 -36.42
CA ILE A 48 21.31 38.09 -36.92
C ILE A 48 21.54 36.61 -36.58
N PHE A 49 22.77 36.12 -36.84
CA PHE A 49 23.11 34.73 -36.45
C PHE A 49 22.95 34.51 -34.96
N LEU A 50 23.41 35.45 -34.13
CA LEU A 50 23.32 35.36 -32.67
C LEU A 50 21.86 35.34 -32.19
N ILE A 51 20.97 36.15 -32.80
CA ILE A 51 19.54 36.17 -32.50
C ILE A 51 18.91 34.82 -32.84
N VAL A 52 19.15 34.28 -34.03
CA VAL A 52 18.59 32.97 -34.43
C VAL A 52 19.07 31.86 -33.51
N LEU A 53 20.37 31.85 -33.19
CA LEU A 53 20.94 30.90 -32.25
C LEU A 53 20.28 31.01 -30.84
N GLY A 54 20.07 32.25 -30.38
CA GLY A 54 19.40 32.53 -29.11
C GLY A 54 17.96 32.00 -29.07
N LEU A 55 17.19 32.23 -30.14
CA LEU A 55 15.83 31.75 -30.28
C LEU A 55 15.74 30.22 -30.27
N VAL A 56 16.65 29.54 -30.96
CA VAL A 56 16.69 28.05 -30.95
C VAL A 56 16.99 27.53 -29.56
N ILE A 57 17.99 28.09 -28.87
CA ILE A 57 18.35 27.66 -27.50
C ILE A 57 17.20 27.93 -26.53
N PHE A 58 16.57 29.11 -26.63
CA PHE A 58 15.44 29.48 -25.79
C PHE A 58 14.24 28.56 -26.01
N GLY A 59 13.90 28.28 -27.27
CA GLY A 59 12.82 27.33 -27.61
C GLY A 59 13.07 25.92 -27.06
N PHE A 60 14.32 25.43 -27.19
CA PHE A 60 14.70 24.15 -26.60
C PHE A 60 14.55 24.15 -25.06
N PHE A 61 15.03 25.23 -24.42
CA PHE A 61 14.94 25.34 -22.94
C PHE A 61 13.50 25.39 -22.44
N ILE A 62 12.63 26.16 -23.10
CA ILE A 62 11.19 26.22 -22.79
C ILE A 62 10.55 24.82 -22.94
N THR A 63 10.90 24.12 -24.03
CA THR A 63 10.36 22.77 -24.26
C THR A 63 10.77 21.80 -23.16
N GLN A 64 12.02 21.85 -22.68
CA GLN A 64 12.51 21.00 -21.60
C GLN A 64 11.83 21.34 -20.26
N ILE A 65 11.69 22.62 -19.95
CA ILE A 65 10.96 23.06 -18.74
C ILE A 65 9.51 22.61 -18.81
N SER A 66 8.84 22.83 -19.93
CA SER A 66 7.44 22.42 -20.10
C SER A 66 7.26 20.92 -19.93
N ARG A 67 8.15 20.09 -20.48
CA ARG A 67 8.13 18.63 -20.24
C ARG A 67 8.27 18.30 -18.77
N TYR A 68 9.23 18.89 -18.07
CA TYR A 68 9.44 18.64 -16.64
C TYR A 68 8.20 18.96 -15.80
N PHE A 69 7.45 20.01 -16.15
CA PHE A 69 6.19 20.34 -15.48
C PHE A 69 5.02 19.46 -15.93
N LEU A 70 4.95 19.10 -17.21
CA LEU A 70 3.87 18.27 -17.76
C LEU A 70 4.00 16.80 -17.35
N ASP A 71 5.22 16.29 -17.22
CA ASP A 71 5.48 14.92 -16.76
C ASP A 71 5.11 14.70 -15.28
N GLY A 72 4.70 15.75 -14.57
CA GLY A 72 4.18 15.68 -13.20
C GLY A 72 5.21 15.26 -12.14
N GLU A 73 6.49 15.18 -12.49
CA GLU A 73 7.59 14.79 -11.60
C GLU A 73 7.61 15.64 -10.32
N PHE A 74 7.40 16.95 -10.46
CA PHE A 74 7.36 17.88 -9.34
C PHE A 74 6.18 17.60 -8.40
N ILE A 75 4.99 17.35 -8.98
CA ILE A 75 3.77 17.01 -8.23
C ILE A 75 3.95 15.66 -7.54
N ARG A 76 4.61 14.71 -8.20
CA ARG A 76 4.93 13.39 -7.66
C ARG A 76 5.83 13.49 -6.43
N TYR A 77 6.89 14.30 -6.48
CA TYR A 77 7.80 14.53 -5.35
C TYR A 77 7.08 15.11 -4.12
N PHE A 78 6.23 16.11 -4.33
CA PHE A 78 5.43 16.69 -3.27
C PHE A 78 4.44 15.68 -2.68
N LYS A 79 3.80 14.85 -3.53
CA LYS A 79 2.85 13.82 -3.09
C LYS A 79 3.53 12.75 -2.27
N ILE A 80 4.72 12.28 -2.68
CA ILE A 80 5.53 11.29 -1.93
C ILE A 80 5.94 11.86 -0.57
N TYR A 81 6.47 13.09 -0.53
CA TYR A 81 6.89 13.72 0.72
C TYR A 81 5.72 13.90 1.70
N LYS A 82 4.58 14.36 1.21
CA LYS A 82 3.35 14.51 2.03
C LYS A 82 2.90 13.15 2.56
N MET A 83 2.88 12.13 1.72
CA MET A 83 2.46 10.77 2.09
C MET A 83 3.39 10.16 3.15
N GLN A 84 4.71 10.31 3.02
CA GLN A 84 5.66 9.84 4.03
C GLN A 84 5.44 10.52 5.39
N LYS A 85 5.14 11.82 5.39
CA LYS A 85 4.80 12.55 6.62
C LYS A 85 3.50 12.04 7.24
N GLU A 86 2.50 11.74 6.44
CA GLU A 86 1.23 11.16 6.91
C GLU A 86 1.45 9.74 7.46
N ILE A 87 2.19 8.87 6.77
CA ILE A 87 2.54 7.53 7.25
C ILE A 87 3.24 7.58 8.60
N SER A 88 4.16 8.53 8.81
CA SER A 88 4.89 8.66 10.08
C SER A 88 4.00 8.99 11.29
N GLN A 89 2.78 9.44 11.07
CA GLN A 89 1.79 9.75 12.11
C GLN A 89 0.80 8.60 12.36
N LEU A 90 0.81 7.57 11.50
CA LEU A 90 -0.09 6.42 11.65
C LEU A 90 0.27 5.59 12.87
N LYS A 91 -0.74 5.04 13.51
CA LYS A 91 -0.63 4.08 14.62
C LYS A 91 -1.60 2.93 14.37
N ASP A 92 -1.21 1.75 14.80
CA ASP A 92 -2.04 0.53 14.72
C ASP A 92 -2.51 0.19 13.28
N HIS A 93 -1.87 0.76 12.25
CA HIS A 93 -2.18 0.51 10.85
C HIS A 93 -1.68 -0.88 10.39
N THR A 94 -2.16 -1.31 9.24
CA THR A 94 -1.72 -2.54 8.59
C THR A 94 -0.84 -2.24 7.38
N ILE A 95 0.30 -2.94 7.28
CA ILE A 95 1.18 -2.87 6.11
C ILE A 95 0.86 -4.04 5.18
N ILE A 96 0.73 -3.78 3.88
CA ILE A 96 0.56 -4.81 2.85
C ILE A 96 1.76 -4.77 1.90
N CYS A 97 2.51 -5.87 1.83
CA CYS A 97 3.63 -6.05 0.91
C CYS A 97 3.17 -6.81 -0.33
N GLY A 98 3.16 -6.12 -1.47
CA GLY A 98 2.65 -6.60 -2.75
C GLY A 98 1.19 -6.21 -2.98
N PHE A 99 0.91 -5.54 -4.13
CA PHE A 99 -0.43 -5.10 -4.50
C PHE A 99 -0.96 -5.87 -5.73
N GLY A 100 -0.71 -7.17 -5.74
CA GLY A 100 -1.30 -8.13 -6.67
C GLY A 100 -2.74 -8.48 -6.29
N ARG A 101 -3.30 -9.56 -6.85
CA ARG A 101 -4.68 -10.03 -6.58
C ARG A 101 -5.01 -10.15 -5.10
N ASN A 102 -4.15 -10.83 -4.34
CA ASN A 102 -4.38 -11.07 -2.91
C ASN A 102 -4.20 -9.80 -2.06
N GLY A 103 -3.19 -8.97 -2.38
CA GLY A 103 -2.95 -7.71 -1.67
C GLY A 103 -4.09 -6.71 -1.85
N ARG A 104 -4.62 -6.58 -3.07
CA ARG A 104 -5.79 -5.73 -3.36
C ARG A 104 -7.01 -6.18 -2.59
N GLU A 105 -7.29 -7.47 -2.59
CA GLU A 105 -8.46 -8.00 -1.88
C GLU A 105 -8.31 -7.81 -0.36
N ALA A 106 -7.12 -8.05 0.18
CA ALA A 106 -6.85 -7.78 1.60
C ALA A 106 -7.04 -6.29 1.94
N ALA A 107 -6.53 -5.37 1.10
CA ALA A 107 -6.71 -3.94 1.28
C ALA A 107 -8.19 -3.54 1.24
N ARG A 108 -8.97 -4.08 0.28
CA ARG A 108 -10.40 -3.82 0.14
C ARG A 108 -11.18 -4.22 1.40
N VAL A 109 -10.91 -5.41 1.94
CA VAL A 109 -11.58 -5.91 3.15
C VAL A 109 -11.19 -5.09 4.38
N LEU A 110 -9.89 -4.75 4.53
CA LEU A 110 -9.42 -3.92 5.65
C LEU A 110 -10.04 -2.52 5.63
N LYS A 111 -10.24 -1.94 4.46
CA LYS A 111 -10.93 -0.66 4.30
C LYS A 111 -12.37 -0.71 4.82
N GLN A 112 -13.12 -1.77 4.55
CA GLN A 112 -14.50 -1.93 5.03
C GLN A 112 -14.59 -1.94 6.56
N THR A 113 -13.49 -2.32 7.24
CA THR A 113 -13.38 -2.31 8.70
C THR A 113 -12.71 -1.05 9.25
N ASN A 114 -12.55 -0.01 8.41
CA ASN A 114 -11.96 1.30 8.77
C ASN A 114 -10.50 1.23 9.24
N ASN A 115 -9.76 0.19 8.80
CA ASN A 115 -8.33 0.10 9.06
C ASN A 115 -7.55 0.97 8.10
N GLN A 116 -6.57 1.72 8.60
CA GLN A 116 -5.60 2.43 7.78
C GLN A 116 -4.59 1.44 7.20
N VAL A 117 -4.30 1.57 5.91
CA VAL A 117 -3.48 0.60 5.18
C VAL A 117 -2.33 1.30 4.45
N VAL A 118 -1.11 0.84 4.71
CA VAL A 118 0.08 1.23 3.94
C VAL A 118 0.42 0.09 2.98
N ILE A 119 0.48 0.40 1.69
CA ILE A 119 0.72 -0.56 0.62
C ILE A 119 2.11 -0.32 0.05
N ILE A 120 2.91 -1.38 0.00
CA ILE A 120 4.25 -1.39 -0.62
C ILE A 120 4.18 -2.21 -1.90
N GLU A 121 4.50 -1.58 -3.05
CA GLU A 121 4.52 -2.24 -4.35
C GLU A 121 5.65 -1.65 -5.21
N THR A 122 6.34 -2.48 -5.97
CA THR A 122 7.42 -2.06 -6.87
C THR A 122 6.92 -1.53 -8.20
N GLU A 123 5.76 -2.00 -8.68
CA GLU A 123 5.20 -1.63 -9.96
C GLU A 123 4.24 -0.44 -9.84
N GLN A 124 4.68 0.71 -10.32
CA GLN A 124 3.90 1.95 -10.32
C GLN A 124 2.53 1.83 -11.02
N SER A 125 2.45 1.05 -12.09
CA SER A 125 1.21 0.81 -12.85
C SER A 125 0.08 0.24 -11.99
N LYS A 126 0.42 -0.57 -10.99
CA LYS A 126 -0.54 -1.16 -10.05
C LYS A 126 -1.07 -0.16 -9.03
N LEU A 127 -0.33 0.92 -8.76
CA LEU A 127 -0.69 1.94 -7.79
C LEU A 127 -1.62 3.01 -8.37
N HIS A 128 -1.56 3.26 -9.68
CA HIS A 128 -2.33 4.34 -10.32
C HIS A 128 -3.85 4.10 -10.33
N THR A 129 -4.29 2.87 -10.34
CA THR A 129 -5.71 2.51 -10.49
C THR A 129 -6.53 2.84 -9.23
N GLU A 130 -5.90 2.93 -8.07
CA GLU A 130 -6.57 3.12 -6.77
C GLU A 130 -5.98 4.28 -5.94
N ALA A 131 -5.06 5.05 -6.51
CA ALA A 131 -4.36 6.16 -5.84
C ALA A 131 -5.26 7.35 -5.41
N ALA A 132 -6.54 7.34 -5.79
CA ALA A 132 -7.51 8.37 -5.42
C ALA A 132 -8.23 8.08 -4.10
N ASP A 133 -8.00 6.91 -3.47
CA ASP A 133 -8.67 6.52 -2.24
C ASP A 133 -7.91 7.06 -1.02
N PRO A 134 -8.52 7.91 -0.19
CA PRO A 134 -7.85 8.55 0.95
C PRO A 134 -7.49 7.58 2.09
N VAL A 135 -7.96 6.34 2.04
CA VAL A 135 -7.70 5.31 3.06
C VAL A 135 -6.36 4.60 2.83
N TYR A 136 -5.82 4.66 1.60
CA TYR A 136 -4.60 3.96 1.23
C TYR A 136 -3.41 4.91 1.13
N TYR A 137 -2.31 4.49 1.76
CA TYR A 137 -0.99 5.10 1.62
C TYR A 137 -0.12 4.20 0.77
N PHE A 138 0.45 4.71 -0.31
CA PHE A 138 1.22 3.92 -1.27
C PHE A 138 2.72 4.24 -1.21
N LEU A 139 3.55 3.20 -1.06
CA LEU A 139 5.00 3.29 -1.19
C LEU A 139 5.45 2.50 -2.41
N GLU A 140 5.98 3.20 -3.41
CA GLU A 140 6.65 2.59 -4.56
C GLU A 140 8.06 2.17 -4.14
N ALA A 141 8.22 0.94 -3.64
CA ALA A 141 9.46 0.45 -3.09
C ALA A 141 9.49 -1.09 -3.00
N ASP A 142 10.68 -1.62 -2.74
CA ASP A 142 10.91 -3.04 -2.49
C ASP A 142 10.68 -3.35 -1.01
N ALA A 143 9.67 -4.18 -0.72
CA ALA A 143 9.28 -4.57 0.63
C ALA A 143 10.30 -5.45 1.36
N THR A 144 11.30 -5.98 0.66
CA THR A 144 12.37 -6.78 1.28
C THR A 144 13.45 -5.94 1.96
N ARG A 145 13.42 -4.61 1.78
CA ARG A 145 14.40 -3.70 2.37
C ARG A 145 13.93 -3.17 3.71
N ASP A 146 14.83 -3.11 4.66
CA ASP A 146 14.58 -2.59 6.02
C ASP A 146 14.09 -1.14 5.98
N GLU A 147 14.75 -0.29 5.15
CA GLU A 147 14.40 1.13 5.03
C GLU A 147 12.97 1.32 4.50
N THR A 148 12.50 0.40 3.66
CA THR A 148 11.14 0.42 3.13
C THR A 148 10.11 0.13 4.23
N LEU A 149 10.34 -0.89 5.04
CA LEU A 149 9.46 -1.22 6.16
C LEU A 149 9.47 -0.13 7.23
N LEU A 150 10.63 0.47 7.51
CA LEU A 150 10.73 1.63 8.41
C LEU A 150 9.93 2.82 7.86
N SER A 151 10.04 3.12 6.56
CA SER A 151 9.28 4.18 5.89
C SER A 151 7.78 3.90 5.87
N ALA A 152 7.38 2.62 5.91
CA ALA A 152 5.99 2.19 6.04
C ALA A 152 5.47 2.26 7.50
N GLY A 153 6.29 2.69 8.45
CA GLY A 153 5.91 2.85 9.86
C GLY A 153 5.79 1.53 10.63
N ILE A 154 6.60 0.52 10.29
CA ILE A 154 6.50 -0.83 10.89
C ILE A 154 6.58 -0.83 12.42
N MET A 155 7.32 0.12 13.01
CA MET A 155 7.46 0.24 14.46
C MET A 155 6.14 0.55 15.17
N GLN A 156 5.18 1.20 14.49
CA GLN A 156 3.86 1.58 14.99
C GLN A 156 2.72 0.75 14.38
N ALA A 157 3.04 -0.10 13.40
CA ALA A 157 2.05 -0.96 12.76
C ALA A 157 1.59 -2.10 13.67
N SER A 158 0.32 -2.46 13.62
CA SER A 158 -0.27 -3.60 14.34
C SER A 158 -0.11 -4.92 13.60
N ALA A 159 -0.10 -4.87 12.27
CA ALA A 159 0.00 -6.06 11.44
C ALA A 159 0.73 -5.79 10.12
N ILE A 160 1.31 -6.86 9.58
CA ILE A 160 1.86 -6.89 8.22
C ILE A 160 1.33 -8.10 7.47
N ILE A 161 0.93 -7.90 6.21
CA ILE A 161 0.45 -8.95 5.31
C ILE A 161 1.41 -9.02 4.12
N SER A 162 2.15 -10.11 4.00
CA SER A 162 3.05 -10.33 2.88
C SER A 162 2.38 -11.20 1.81
N THR A 163 2.21 -10.63 0.60
CA THR A 163 1.54 -11.26 -0.54
C THR A 163 2.38 -11.27 -1.80
N LEU A 164 3.70 -11.21 -1.65
CA LEU A 164 4.63 -11.26 -2.76
C LEU A 164 4.50 -12.59 -3.53
N PRO A 165 4.80 -12.60 -4.85
CA PRO A 165 4.64 -13.81 -5.66
C PRO A 165 5.61 -14.93 -5.27
N ASP A 166 6.78 -14.61 -4.76
CA ASP A 166 7.83 -15.53 -4.37
C ASP A 166 7.83 -15.79 -2.85
N ASP A 167 7.79 -17.07 -2.47
CA ASP A 167 7.79 -17.50 -1.07
C ASP A 167 9.09 -17.11 -0.34
N ALA A 168 10.24 -17.06 -1.03
CA ALA A 168 11.51 -16.65 -0.41
C ALA A 168 11.48 -15.17 -0.04
N LEU A 169 10.93 -14.30 -0.90
CA LEU A 169 10.74 -12.88 -0.60
C LEU A 169 9.78 -12.69 0.58
N ASN A 170 8.71 -13.50 0.67
CA ASN A 170 7.82 -13.48 1.81
C ASN A 170 8.53 -13.89 3.11
N VAL A 171 9.47 -14.85 3.07
CA VAL A 171 10.30 -15.20 4.24
C VAL A 171 11.17 -14.02 4.66
N PHE A 172 11.80 -13.33 3.70
CA PHE A 172 12.60 -12.12 4.00
C PHE A 172 11.77 -11.05 4.69
N VAL A 173 10.61 -10.71 4.13
CA VAL A 173 9.69 -9.73 4.74
C VAL A 173 9.30 -10.15 6.16
N CYS A 174 9.00 -11.43 6.39
CA CYS A 174 8.64 -11.92 7.73
C CYS A 174 9.79 -11.77 8.72
N LEU A 175 11.03 -12.13 8.33
CA LEU A 175 12.23 -12.00 9.17
C LEU A 175 12.50 -10.54 9.54
N THR A 176 12.57 -9.66 8.54
CA THR A 176 12.79 -8.23 8.74
C THR A 176 11.69 -7.60 9.59
N ALA A 177 10.43 -7.94 9.31
CA ALA A 177 9.30 -7.43 10.09
C ALA A 177 9.39 -7.85 11.57
N LYS A 178 9.77 -9.10 11.82
CA LYS A 178 9.91 -9.63 13.19
C LYS A 178 11.10 -9.03 13.93
N GLU A 179 12.20 -8.74 13.23
CA GLU A 179 13.36 -8.07 13.77
C GLU A 179 13.07 -6.63 14.16
N LEU A 180 12.44 -5.87 13.25
CA LEU A 180 12.12 -4.45 13.46
C LEU A 180 11.02 -4.24 14.50
N ASN A 181 9.97 -5.08 14.49
CA ASN A 181 8.87 -5.01 15.45
C ASN A 181 8.53 -6.41 15.99
N PRO A 182 9.11 -6.83 17.12
CA PRO A 182 8.87 -8.15 17.71
C PRO A 182 7.41 -8.47 18.03
N ASN A 183 6.56 -7.47 18.19
CA ASN A 183 5.15 -7.63 18.57
C ASN A 183 4.19 -7.61 17.38
N ILE A 184 4.68 -7.34 16.18
CA ILE A 184 3.83 -7.22 15.00
C ILE A 184 3.18 -8.56 14.63
N LYS A 185 1.90 -8.50 14.27
CA LYS A 185 1.17 -9.67 13.76
C LYS A 185 1.51 -9.87 12.29
N ILE A 186 2.19 -10.98 11.97
CA ILE A 186 2.62 -11.29 10.61
C ILE A 186 1.69 -12.33 9.99
N ILE A 187 1.10 -11.99 8.85
CA ILE A 187 0.34 -12.89 7.99
C ILE A 187 1.09 -13.00 6.66
N SER A 188 1.29 -14.21 6.15
CA SER A 188 2.01 -14.41 4.90
C SER A 188 1.26 -15.33 3.96
N ARG A 189 1.35 -15.01 2.66
CA ARG A 189 1.00 -15.94 1.59
C ARG A 189 2.10 -16.99 1.44
N ALA A 190 1.69 -18.23 1.12
CA ALA A 190 2.57 -19.26 0.60
C ALA A 190 2.00 -19.83 -0.69
N THR A 191 2.88 -20.12 -1.64
CA THR A 191 2.56 -20.82 -2.88
C THR A 191 2.79 -22.32 -2.72
N HIS A 192 3.86 -22.70 -1.99
CA HIS A 192 4.23 -24.09 -1.77
C HIS A 192 3.99 -24.54 -0.32
N VAL A 193 3.50 -25.78 -0.15
CA VAL A 193 3.29 -26.38 1.18
C VAL A 193 4.58 -26.42 1.99
N SER A 194 5.73 -26.69 1.33
CA SER A 194 7.06 -26.74 1.95
C SER A 194 7.49 -25.38 2.56
N SER A 195 6.92 -24.27 2.09
CA SER A 195 7.24 -22.91 2.57
C SER A 195 6.51 -22.58 3.87
N ILE A 196 5.41 -23.26 4.19
CA ILE A 196 4.60 -22.96 5.40
C ILE A 196 5.45 -23.01 6.65
N LYS A 197 6.24 -24.08 6.84
CA LYS A 197 7.09 -24.24 8.03
C LYS A 197 8.17 -23.15 8.08
N LYS A 198 8.75 -22.78 6.93
CA LYS A 198 9.78 -21.74 6.83
C LYS A 198 9.22 -20.38 7.20
N LEU A 199 8.04 -20.02 6.68
CA LEU A 199 7.35 -18.77 6.98
C LEU A 199 6.95 -18.68 8.45
N LYS A 200 6.44 -19.78 9.04
CA LYS A 200 6.17 -19.83 10.49
C LYS A 200 7.43 -19.64 11.33
N ASN A 201 8.53 -20.28 10.96
CA ASN A 201 9.82 -20.10 11.63
C ASN A 201 10.38 -18.68 11.46
N ALA A 202 10.06 -18.01 10.35
CA ALA A 202 10.40 -16.61 10.12
C ALA A 202 9.51 -15.62 10.91
N GLY A 203 8.55 -16.11 11.71
CA GLY A 203 7.70 -15.29 12.57
C GLY A 203 6.27 -15.07 12.07
N ALA A 204 5.87 -15.66 10.94
CA ALA A 204 4.49 -15.55 10.49
C ALA A 204 3.55 -16.31 11.44
N LYS A 205 2.60 -15.59 12.06
CA LYS A 205 1.57 -16.17 12.91
C LYS A 205 0.59 -17.02 12.11
N ASN A 206 0.23 -16.52 10.91
CA ASN A 206 -0.67 -17.21 9.99
C ASN A 206 -0.04 -17.27 8.61
N VAL A 207 -0.12 -18.44 7.97
CA VAL A 207 0.33 -18.68 6.59
C VAL A 207 -0.84 -19.20 5.79
N ILE A 208 -1.18 -18.50 4.70
CA ILE A 208 -2.33 -18.77 3.86
C ILE A 208 -1.85 -19.21 2.48
N MET A 209 -2.50 -20.23 1.92
CA MET A 209 -2.33 -20.68 0.54
C MET A 209 -3.62 -20.37 -0.25
N PRO A 210 -3.77 -19.18 -0.84
CA PRO A 210 -5.01 -18.77 -1.48
C PRO A 210 -5.45 -19.69 -2.59
N ASP A 211 -4.49 -20.13 -3.44
CA ASP A 211 -4.78 -21.00 -4.57
C ASP A 211 -5.28 -22.38 -4.13
N LYS A 212 -4.79 -22.91 -3.00
CA LYS A 212 -5.28 -24.17 -2.42
C LYS A 212 -6.70 -24.01 -1.86
N ILE A 213 -6.97 -22.91 -1.16
CA ILE A 213 -8.30 -22.60 -0.60
C ILE A 213 -9.30 -22.43 -1.75
N GLY A 214 -8.97 -21.57 -2.74
CA GLY A 214 -9.83 -21.35 -3.91
C GLY A 214 -10.08 -22.60 -4.73
N GLY A 215 -9.04 -23.40 -4.98
CA GLY A 215 -9.18 -24.67 -5.71
C GLY A 215 -10.05 -25.69 -4.97
N ALA A 216 -9.88 -25.82 -3.66
CA ALA A 216 -10.73 -26.68 -2.86
C ALA A 216 -12.20 -26.22 -2.87
N HIS A 217 -12.42 -24.90 -2.79
CA HIS A 217 -13.76 -24.32 -2.87
C HIS A 217 -14.42 -24.57 -4.23
N MET A 218 -13.71 -24.35 -5.35
CA MET A 218 -14.21 -24.67 -6.68
C MET A 218 -14.60 -26.15 -6.83
N ALA A 219 -13.77 -27.07 -6.31
CA ALA A 219 -14.07 -28.49 -6.35
C ALA A 219 -15.31 -28.87 -5.50
N MET A 220 -15.51 -28.17 -4.37
CA MET A 220 -16.67 -28.38 -3.52
C MET A 220 -17.97 -27.98 -4.23
N LEU A 221 -17.97 -26.90 -5.00
CA LEU A 221 -19.14 -26.41 -5.76
C LEU A 221 -19.54 -27.40 -6.86
N VAL A 222 -18.60 -28.15 -7.45
CA VAL A 222 -18.94 -29.21 -8.42
C VAL A 222 -19.79 -30.29 -7.79
N ASN A 223 -19.50 -30.65 -6.54
CA ASN A 223 -20.21 -31.69 -5.83
C ASN A 223 -21.51 -31.20 -5.14
N ASN A 224 -21.57 -29.94 -4.77
CA ASN A 224 -22.65 -29.34 -4.01
C ASN A 224 -22.96 -27.91 -4.50
N PRO A 225 -23.59 -27.76 -5.68
CA PRO A 225 -23.81 -26.43 -6.27
C PRO A 225 -24.72 -25.53 -5.42
N ASP A 226 -25.66 -26.12 -4.69
CA ASP A 226 -26.64 -25.37 -3.87
C ASP A 226 -26.04 -24.73 -2.60
N ILE A 227 -24.77 -25.07 -2.28
CA ILE A 227 -24.08 -24.51 -1.12
C ILE A 227 -23.43 -23.14 -1.44
N GLU A 228 -23.29 -22.77 -2.71
CA GLU A 228 -22.65 -21.51 -3.14
C GLU A 228 -23.30 -20.30 -2.49
N GLU A 229 -24.61 -20.18 -2.63
CA GLU A 229 -25.39 -19.06 -2.07
C GLU A 229 -25.25 -18.97 -0.55
N PHE A 230 -25.22 -20.13 0.15
CA PHE A 230 -25.03 -20.18 1.59
C PHE A 230 -23.63 -19.72 2.02
N ILE A 231 -22.58 -20.13 1.30
CA ILE A 231 -21.21 -19.73 1.61
C ILE A 231 -21.00 -18.25 1.28
N ASP A 232 -21.59 -17.75 0.21
CA ASP A 232 -21.52 -16.34 -0.16
C ASP A 232 -22.22 -15.46 0.90
N ILE A 233 -23.35 -15.85 1.40
CA ILE A 233 -24.03 -15.19 2.53
C ILE A 233 -23.14 -15.16 3.77
N MET A 234 -22.41 -16.25 4.05
CA MET A 234 -21.47 -16.32 5.19
C MET A 234 -20.19 -15.53 4.98
N SER A 235 -19.77 -15.30 3.72
CA SER A 235 -18.50 -14.65 3.39
C SER A 235 -18.63 -13.15 3.13
N THR A 236 -19.82 -12.67 2.79
CA THR A 236 -20.07 -11.30 2.36
C THR A 236 -20.47 -10.43 3.55
N SER A 237 -19.63 -9.46 3.91
CA SER A 237 -19.84 -8.54 5.05
C SER A 237 -20.86 -7.40 4.76
N THR A 238 -21.82 -7.60 3.85
CA THR A 238 -22.78 -6.57 3.48
C THR A 238 -24.14 -6.79 4.13
N GLY A 239 -24.48 -5.95 5.09
CA GLY A 239 -25.82 -5.90 5.72
C GLY A 239 -26.02 -6.90 6.85
N ASP A 240 -27.14 -7.62 6.85
CA ASP A 240 -27.54 -8.60 7.88
C ASP A 240 -26.80 -9.95 7.82
N SER A 241 -25.53 -9.93 7.35
CA SER A 241 -24.72 -11.13 7.21
C SER A 241 -24.46 -11.83 8.55
N PHE A 242 -24.56 -13.16 8.55
CA PHE A 242 -24.13 -13.96 9.66
C PHE A 242 -22.62 -13.88 9.82
N LEU A 243 -22.17 -13.60 11.04
CA LEU A 243 -20.77 -13.51 11.40
C LEU A 243 -20.39 -14.75 12.22
N ILE A 244 -19.15 -15.18 12.07
CA ILE A 244 -18.53 -16.16 12.97
C ILE A 244 -17.52 -15.40 13.81
N GLN A 245 -17.67 -15.47 15.13
CA GLN A 245 -16.80 -14.79 16.09
C GLN A 245 -16.38 -15.71 17.22
N GLU A 246 -15.12 -15.60 17.64
CA GLU A 246 -14.61 -16.25 18.84
C GLU A 246 -14.85 -15.33 20.04
N ILE A 247 -15.46 -15.87 21.11
CA ILE A 247 -15.70 -15.21 22.40
C ILE A 247 -14.95 -16.00 23.46
N THR A 248 -14.10 -15.36 24.25
CA THR A 248 -13.43 -16.01 25.37
C THR A 248 -14.38 -16.12 26.56
N SER A 249 -14.62 -17.32 27.05
CA SER A 249 -15.47 -17.56 28.25
C SER A 249 -14.76 -17.13 29.53
N GLN A 250 -15.46 -16.38 30.36
CA GLN A 250 -14.98 -15.95 31.68
C GLN A 250 -15.54 -16.83 32.81
N LYS A 251 -16.37 -17.83 32.50
CA LYS A 251 -16.97 -18.76 33.47
C LYS A 251 -17.04 -20.19 32.93
N ASN A 252 -17.18 -21.14 33.85
CA ASN A 252 -17.42 -22.53 33.49
C ASN A 252 -18.91 -22.71 33.25
N VAL A 253 -19.28 -23.22 32.07
CA VAL A 253 -20.70 -23.44 31.70
C VAL A 253 -20.83 -24.68 30.82
N ILE A 254 -22.04 -25.22 30.73
CA ILE A 254 -22.40 -26.28 29.81
C ILE A 254 -23.18 -25.67 28.64
N VAL A 255 -22.91 -26.10 27.41
CA VAL A 255 -23.54 -25.54 26.20
C VAL A 255 -25.06 -25.55 26.29
N GLY A 256 -25.67 -26.66 26.77
CA GLY A 256 -27.11 -26.80 26.94
C GLY A 256 -27.72 -25.89 28.00
N GLU A 257 -26.98 -25.58 29.08
CA GLU A 257 -27.45 -24.66 30.13
C GLU A 257 -27.38 -23.20 29.69
N VAL A 258 -26.36 -22.84 28.91
CA VAL A 258 -26.24 -21.49 28.33
C VAL A 258 -27.38 -21.26 27.35
N ASP A 259 -27.72 -22.26 26.53
CA ASP A 259 -28.78 -22.21 25.50
C ASP A 259 -28.80 -20.91 24.71
N THR A 260 -27.65 -20.67 24.05
CA THR A 260 -27.42 -19.42 23.28
C THR A 260 -28.47 -19.20 22.21
N TRP A 261 -28.88 -20.27 21.51
CA TRP A 261 -29.91 -20.20 20.48
C TRP A 261 -31.22 -19.64 21.01
N LYS A 262 -31.74 -20.19 22.11
CA LYS A 262 -33.03 -19.76 22.65
C LYS A 262 -32.97 -18.36 23.25
N LYS A 263 -31.83 -17.97 23.84
CA LYS A 263 -31.68 -16.66 24.52
C LYS A 263 -31.31 -15.54 23.61
N THR A 264 -30.56 -15.81 22.51
CA THR A 264 -29.97 -14.76 21.67
C THR A 264 -30.17 -14.97 20.16
N GLY A 265 -30.59 -16.17 19.76
CA GLY A 265 -30.67 -16.57 18.34
C GLY A 265 -29.32 -16.94 17.73
N ALA A 266 -28.20 -16.88 18.48
CA ALA A 266 -26.90 -17.28 18.02
C ALA A 266 -26.60 -18.76 18.32
N THR A 267 -25.82 -19.41 17.45
CA THR A 267 -25.48 -20.84 17.58
C THR A 267 -23.99 -21.00 17.91
N VAL A 268 -23.70 -21.83 18.93
CA VAL A 268 -22.33 -22.28 19.21
C VAL A 268 -21.96 -23.35 18.20
N ILE A 269 -20.99 -23.04 17.31
CA ILE A 269 -20.53 -23.98 16.28
C ILE A 269 -19.21 -24.65 16.64
N GLY A 270 -18.50 -24.16 17.66
CA GLY A 270 -17.24 -24.75 18.12
C GLY A 270 -16.79 -24.24 19.46
N ILE A 271 -15.92 -25.03 20.10
CA ILE A 271 -15.20 -24.68 21.33
C ILE A 271 -13.73 -24.90 21.08
N LYS A 272 -12.90 -23.93 21.41
CA LYS A 272 -11.46 -24.00 21.35
C LYS A 272 -10.88 -24.07 22.74
N SER A 273 -10.31 -25.21 23.10
CA SER A 273 -9.64 -25.42 24.38
C SER A 273 -8.13 -25.50 24.21
N GLY A 274 -7.39 -24.54 24.76
CA GLY A 274 -5.95 -24.44 24.61
C GLY A 274 -5.51 -24.01 23.18
N GLU A 275 -4.24 -24.27 22.81
CA GLU A 275 -3.68 -23.74 21.57
C GLU A 275 -4.20 -24.41 20.29
N ASP A 276 -4.59 -25.71 20.30
CA ASP A 276 -4.91 -26.46 19.07
C ASP A 276 -6.08 -27.48 19.20
N LYS A 277 -6.85 -27.48 20.28
CA LYS A 277 -7.98 -28.40 20.41
C LYS A 277 -9.30 -27.74 20.10
N TYR A 278 -9.93 -28.15 19.01
CA TYR A 278 -11.25 -27.70 18.61
C TYR A 278 -12.27 -28.83 18.79
N ILE A 279 -13.39 -28.54 19.44
CA ILE A 279 -14.60 -29.37 19.47
C ILE A 279 -15.57 -28.70 18.49
N LEU A 280 -15.78 -29.28 17.32
CA LEU A 280 -16.75 -28.79 16.35
C LEU A 280 -18.14 -29.37 16.65
N ASN A 281 -19.17 -28.57 16.44
CA ASN A 281 -20.57 -28.91 16.69
C ASN A 281 -20.77 -29.55 18.09
N PRO A 282 -20.44 -28.80 19.17
CA PRO A 282 -20.49 -29.35 20.53
C PRO A 282 -21.91 -29.72 20.91
N GLY A 283 -22.08 -30.92 21.45
CA GLY A 283 -23.37 -31.36 22.01
C GLY A 283 -23.78 -30.56 23.27
N PRO A 284 -25.03 -30.68 23.69
CA PRO A 284 -25.55 -29.93 24.85
C PRO A 284 -24.79 -30.23 26.17
N GLU A 285 -24.19 -31.40 26.31
CA GLU A 285 -23.35 -31.78 27.48
C GLU A 285 -21.92 -31.22 27.41
N ALA A 286 -21.50 -30.59 26.32
CA ALA A 286 -20.14 -30.09 26.20
C ALA A 286 -19.88 -28.99 27.23
N SER A 287 -18.76 -29.12 27.96
CA SER A 287 -18.35 -28.13 28.95
C SER A 287 -17.43 -27.07 28.32
N ILE A 288 -17.66 -25.82 28.66
CA ILE A 288 -16.86 -24.67 28.33
C ILE A 288 -16.18 -24.22 29.63
N LYS A 289 -14.86 -24.10 29.62
CA LYS A 289 -14.08 -23.67 30.78
C LYS A 289 -13.70 -22.19 30.68
N VAL A 290 -13.33 -21.60 31.80
CA VAL A 290 -12.74 -20.25 31.81
C VAL A 290 -11.50 -20.25 30.94
N GLY A 291 -11.44 -19.29 30.01
CA GLY A 291 -10.34 -19.14 29.03
C GLY A 291 -10.56 -19.87 27.70
N ASP A 292 -11.55 -20.76 27.59
CA ASP A 292 -11.89 -21.40 26.33
C ASP A 292 -12.47 -20.37 25.34
N GLY A 293 -12.10 -20.50 24.06
CA GLY A 293 -12.70 -19.76 22.96
C GLY A 293 -14.00 -20.40 22.51
N VAL A 294 -15.12 -19.70 22.61
CA VAL A 294 -16.42 -20.15 22.10
C VAL A 294 -16.65 -19.55 20.72
N ILE A 295 -16.75 -20.39 19.69
CA ILE A 295 -17.00 -19.97 18.33
C ILE A 295 -18.50 -19.94 18.11
N ILE A 296 -19.02 -18.74 17.87
CA ILE A 296 -20.46 -18.48 17.73
C ILE A 296 -20.75 -17.93 16.34
N MET A 297 -21.85 -18.40 15.78
CA MET A 297 -22.41 -17.94 14.51
C MET A 297 -23.74 -17.22 14.75
N GLY A 298 -23.91 -16.03 14.14
CA GLY A 298 -25.15 -15.26 14.24
C GLY A 298 -25.01 -13.88 13.61
N SER A 299 -26.08 -13.08 13.60
CA SER A 299 -25.99 -11.67 13.24
C SER A 299 -25.15 -10.89 14.27
N LYS A 300 -24.65 -9.72 13.91
CA LYS A 300 -23.87 -8.84 14.81
C LYS A 300 -24.59 -8.59 16.14
N GLN A 301 -25.91 -8.40 16.08
CA GLN A 301 -26.73 -8.18 17.28
C GLN A 301 -26.84 -9.44 18.15
N GLN A 302 -27.04 -10.61 17.53
CA GLN A 302 -27.11 -11.89 18.22
C GLN A 302 -25.80 -12.24 18.91
N ILE A 303 -24.66 -12.01 18.23
CA ILE A 303 -23.33 -12.23 18.81
C ILE A 303 -23.09 -11.28 19.99
N ASN A 304 -23.41 -10.00 19.86
CA ASN A 304 -23.26 -9.03 20.95
C ASN A 304 -24.11 -9.42 22.17
N ASN A 305 -25.34 -9.88 21.95
CA ASN A 305 -26.18 -10.38 23.03
C ASN A 305 -25.60 -11.65 23.71
N SER A 306 -24.89 -12.48 22.94
CA SER A 306 -24.24 -13.68 23.44
C SER A 306 -23.03 -13.39 24.32
N LEU A 307 -22.35 -12.23 24.14
CA LEU A 307 -21.21 -11.84 24.99
C LEU A 307 -21.56 -11.84 26.49
N ILE A 308 -22.79 -11.46 26.86
CA ILE A 308 -23.24 -11.37 28.23
C ILE A 308 -23.36 -12.78 28.85
N LEU A 309 -23.66 -13.81 28.05
CA LEU A 309 -23.83 -15.17 28.50
C LEU A 309 -22.50 -15.83 28.91
N PHE A 310 -21.35 -15.32 28.46
CA PHE A 310 -20.01 -15.84 28.72
C PHE A 310 -19.16 -14.93 29.60
N LYS A 311 -19.65 -13.73 29.93
CA LYS A 311 -19.06 -12.82 30.91
C LYS A 311 -19.61 -13.12 32.34
N ASN A 312 -18.81 -12.73 33.33
CA ASN A 312 -19.24 -12.79 34.73
C ASN A 312 -20.38 -11.82 34.99
#